data_8e0bd053268e4800f32f2d8145315ddd
#
_entry.id   8e0bd053268e4800f32f2d8145315ddd
#
_cell.length_a   1.000
_cell.length_b   1.000
_cell.length_c   1.000
_cell.angle_alpha   90.00
_cell.angle_beta   90.00
_cell.angle_gamma   90.00
#
_symmetry.space_group_name_H-M   'P 1'
#
loop_
_entity.id
_entity.type
_entity.pdbx_description
1 polymer ?
#
loop_
_entity_poly.entity_id
_entity_poly.type
_entity_poly.pdbx_seq_one_letter_code
_entity_poly.pdbx_strand_id
1 'polypeptide(L)'
;MHNEGVLVLFPSGTIATKQNLKKNTKADDGEWKQWVSKLVLKTKSPVLPIFFDGQNSQLYHIANKIGQTFRYSLCMYELKRKIGDDIYMYFGSLIPYENLVKIGDIKKITQYLRLTTYSLDPQFNNN
;
A
#
# COMPACT_ATOMS: atom_id res chain seq x y z
N MET A 1 -11.94 -2.92 30.14
CA MET A 1 -11.95 -1.82 29.16
C MET A 1 -11.27 -2.30 27.90
N HIS A 2 -12.00 -2.48 26.80
CA HIS A 2 -11.38 -2.65 25.49
C HIS A 2 -10.90 -1.26 25.06
N ASN A 3 -9.59 -1.07 24.96
CA ASN A 3 -9.05 0.12 24.33
C ASN A 3 -9.40 0.04 22.85
N GLU A 4 -10.38 0.84 22.43
CA GLU A 4 -10.67 1.05 21.03
C GLU A 4 -9.52 1.86 20.42
N GLY A 5 -8.83 1.27 19.46
CA GLY A 5 -7.70 1.89 18.79
C GLY A 5 -7.79 1.71 17.28
N VAL A 6 -7.17 2.62 16.56
CA VAL A 6 -6.99 2.51 15.11
C VAL A 6 -5.52 2.19 14.82
N LEU A 7 -5.28 1.20 13.97
CA LEU A 7 -3.94 0.83 13.53
C LEU A 7 -3.83 1.07 12.02
N VAL A 8 -2.89 1.92 11.62
CA VAL A 8 -2.57 2.14 10.21
C VAL A 8 -1.39 1.25 9.82
N LEU A 9 -1.55 0.52 8.73
CA LEU A 9 -0.57 -0.46 8.26
C LEU A 9 -0.23 -0.26 6.78
N PHE A 10 1.04 -0.49 6.45
CA PHE A 10 1.55 -0.56 5.07
C PHE A 10 1.98 -2.01 4.79
N PRO A 11 1.11 -2.83 4.20
CA PRO A 11 1.25 -4.28 4.19
C PRO A 11 2.45 -4.83 3.42
N SER A 12 2.96 -4.10 2.44
CA SER A 12 4.17 -4.50 1.71
C SER A 12 5.43 -4.39 2.58
N GLY A 13 5.45 -3.43 3.51
CA GLY A 13 6.64 -3.06 4.27
C GLY A 13 7.76 -2.46 3.40
N THR A 14 7.44 -2.12 2.16
CA THR A 14 8.36 -1.53 1.18
C THR A 14 7.75 -0.29 0.55
N ILE A 15 8.60 0.54 -0.05
CA ILE A 15 8.14 1.72 -0.79
C ILE A 15 7.81 1.28 -2.22
N ALA A 16 6.67 1.72 -2.74
CA ALA A 16 6.25 1.44 -4.10
C ALA A 16 7.28 1.91 -5.13
N THR A 17 7.65 1.03 -6.06
CA THR A 17 8.65 1.30 -7.10
C THR A 17 8.17 0.81 -8.46
N LYS A 18 8.59 1.49 -9.53
CA LYS A 18 8.33 1.02 -10.89
C LYS A 18 9.23 -0.16 -11.22
N GLN A 19 8.66 -1.28 -11.63
CA GLN A 19 9.41 -2.45 -12.05
C GLN A 19 10.14 -2.22 -13.37
N ASN A 20 9.61 -1.35 -14.25
CA ASN A 20 10.16 -1.07 -15.56
C ASN A 20 10.17 0.44 -15.84
N LEU A 21 11.38 1.03 -15.91
CA LEU A 21 11.55 2.47 -16.16
C LEU A 21 11.19 2.89 -17.60
N LYS A 22 11.18 1.93 -18.54
CA LYS A 22 10.89 2.19 -19.97
C LYS A 22 9.42 2.10 -20.33
N LYS A 23 8.58 1.50 -19.50
CA LYS A 23 7.14 1.45 -19.69
C LYS A 23 6.46 2.45 -18.76
N ASN A 24 5.39 3.04 -19.23
CA ASN A 24 4.52 3.93 -18.43
C ASN A 24 3.75 3.12 -17.35
N THR A 25 4.49 2.28 -16.62
CA THR A 25 3.95 1.44 -15.55
C THR A 25 3.93 2.23 -14.26
N LYS A 26 2.82 2.14 -13.55
CA LYS A 26 2.70 2.68 -12.19
C LYS A 26 3.68 2.00 -11.23
N ALA A 27 4.02 2.74 -10.18
CA ALA A 27 4.75 2.17 -9.07
C ALA A 27 3.87 1.14 -8.35
N ASP A 28 4.45 -0.02 -8.05
CA ASP A 28 3.83 -1.11 -7.30
C ASP A 28 4.63 -1.32 -6.02
N ASP A 29 3.94 -1.51 -4.91
CA ASP A 29 4.54 -1.77 -3.60
C ASP A 29 4.93 -3.25 -3.41
N GLY A 30 4.74 -4.10 -4.44
CA GLY A 30 5.08 -5.50 -4.43
C GLY A 30 4.09 -6.38 -3.68
N GLU A 31 4.56 -7.54 -3.21
CA GLU A 31 3.71 -8.48 -2.49
C GLU A 31 3.40 -8.01 -1.07
N TRP A 32 2.12 -8.03 -0.73
CA TRP A 32 1.69 -7.80 0.64
C TRP A 32 2.03 -8.97 1.55
N LYS A 33 2.49 -8.66 2.73
CA LYS A 33 2.88 -9.66 3.72
C LYS A 33 1.65 -10.26 4.41
N GLN A 34 1.59 -11.57 4.49
CA GLN A 34 0.48 -12.31 5.09
C GLN A 34 0.25 -12.04 6.59
N TRP A 35 1.23 -11.46 7.27
CA TRP A 35 1.09 -11.14 8.71
C TRP A 35 -0.06 -10.16 8.96
N VAL A 36 -0.37 -9.27 8.00
CA VAL A 36 -1.50 -8.33 8.10
C VAL A 36 -2.82 -9.08 8.19
N SER A 37 -3.04 -10.07 7.31
CA SER A 37 -4.25 -10.89 7.35
C SER A 37 -4.32 -11.73 8.62
N LYS A 38 -3.19 -12.26 9.10
CA LYS A 38 -3.12 -12.97 10.38
C LYS A 38 -3.50 -12.06 11.55
N LEU A 39 -3.02 -10.80 11.54
CA LEU A 39 -3.34 -9.82 12.56
C LEU A 39 -4.85 -9.51 12.57
N VAL A 40 -5.42 -9.22 11.41
CA VAL A 40 -6.85 -8.94 11.25
C VAL A 40 -7.71 -10.10 11.75
N LEU A 41 -7.36 -11.33 11.39
CA LEU A 41 -8.07 -12.52 11.86
C LEU A 41 -7.95 -12.71 13.38
N LYS A 42 -6.77 -12.44 13.95
CA LYS A 42 -6.53 -12.56 15.39
C LYS A 42 -7.28 -11.51 16.20
N THR A 43 -7.32 -10.27 15.70
CA THR A 43 -7.97 -9.14 16.39
C THR A 43 -9.46 -9.04 16.11
N LYS A 44 -9.98 -9.80 15.14
CA LYS A 44 -11.37 -9.73 14.67
C LYS A 44 -11.79 -8.30 14.30
N SER A 45 -10.86 -7.53 13.74
CA SER A 45 -11.07 -6.12 13.42
C SER A 45 -11.57 -5.93 11.98
N PRO A 46 -12.44 -4.96 11.73
CA PRO A 46 -12.77 -4.56 10.35
C PRO A 46 -11.56 -3.87 9.71
N VAL A 47 -11.53 -3.85 8.38
CA VAL A 47 -10.45 -3.24 7.59
C VAL A 47 -11.01 -2.13 6.73
N LEU A 48 -10.39 -0.96 6.78
CA LEU A 48 -10.67 0.16 5.87
C LEU A 48 -9.52 0.23 4.85
N PRO A 49 -9.74 -0.12 3.58
CA PRO A 49 -8.73 0.06 2.55
C PRO A 49 -8.58 1.54 2.20
N ILE A 50 -7.33 1.99 2.10
CA ILE A 50 -6.98 3.36 1.73
C ILE A 50 -5.91 3.30 0.65
N PHE A 51 -6.16 3.94 -0.48
CA PHE A 51 -5.19 4.09 -1.56
C PHE A 51 -4.65 5.52 -1.55
N PHE A 52 -3.32 5.63 -1.59
CA PHE A 52 -2.62 6.91 -1.73
C PHE A 52 -2.22 7.11 -3.18
N ASP A 53 -2.73 8.15 -3.81
CA ASP A 53 -2.31 8.54 -5.15
C ASP A 53 -1.08 9.43 -5.04
N GLY A 54 0.02 8.92 -5.55
CA GLY A 54 1.29 9.63 -5.58
C GLY A 54 2.43 8.69 -5.91
N GLN A 55 3.33 9.16 -6.77
CA GLN A 55 4.52 8.41 -7.15
C GLN A 55 5.78 9.18 -6.79
N ASN A 56 6.81 8.45 -6.38
CA ASN A 56 8.14 9.03 -6.20
C ASN A 56 8.74 9.39 -7.56
N SER A 57 9.71 10.30 -7.57
CA SER A 57 10.37 10.72 -8.80
C SER A 57 11.12 9.59 -9.50
N GLN A 58 11.44 9.79 -10.77
CA GLN A 58 12.24 8.83 -11.53
C GLN A 58 13.62 8.60 -10.89
N LEU A 59 14.19 9.62 -10.27
CA LEU A 59 15.49 9.53 -9.56
C LEU A 59 15.41 8.53 -8.40
N TYR A 60 14.32 8.54 -7.64
CA TYR A 60 14.10 7.58 -6.57
C TYR A 60 14.03 6.13 -7.10
N HIS A 61 13.35 5.92 -8.22
CA HIS A 61 13.24 4.61 -8.85
C HIS A 61 14.59 4.10 -9.39
N ILE A 62 15.46 4.99 -9.88
CA ILE A 62 16.83 4.65 -10.30
C ILE A 62 17.68 4.29 -9.09
N ALA A 63 17.65 5.08 -8.03
CA ALA A 63 18.40 4.85 -6.82
C ALA A 63 18.09 3.52 -6.14
N ASN A 64 16.85 3.04 -6.29
CA ASN A 64 16.45 1.73 -5.79
C ASN A 64 17.27 0.56 -6.39
N LYS A 65 17.89 0.77 -7.57
CA LYS A 65 18.77 -0.21 -8.22
C LYS A 65 20.25 -0.09 -7.77
N ILE A 66 20.65 1.03 -7.16
CA ILE A 66 22.05 1.32 -6.83
C ILE A 66 22.39 0.90 -5.39
N GLY A 67 21.45 0.98 -4.45
CA GLY A 67 21.67 0.53 -3.07
C GLY A 67 20.76 1.17 -2.03
N GLN A 68 20.67 0.51 -0.87
CA GLN A 68 19.73 0.94 0.18
C GLN A 68 20.08 2.31 0.77
N THR A 69 21.35 2.58 1.02
CA THR A 69 21.79 3.86 1.61
C THR A 69 21.44 5.04 0.71
N PHE A 70 21.64 4.90 -0.59
CA PHE A 70 21.32 5.93 -1.57
C PHE A 70 19.79 6.16 -1.66
N ARG A 71 19.03 5.07 -1.52
CA ARG A 71 17.57 5.11 -1.49
C ARG A 71 17.02 5.92 -0.30
N TYR A 72 17.59 5.75 0.89
CA TYR A 72 17.16 6.50 2.07
C TYR A 72 17.48 7.99 1.96
N SER A 73 18.65 8.34 1.46
CA SER A 73 19.04 9.74 1.24
C SER A 73 18.12 10.44 0.24
N LEU A 74 17.76 9.74 -0.85
CA LEU A 74 16.80 10.25 -1.83
C LEU A 74 15.36 10.28 -1.31
N CYS A 75 14.99 9.37 -0.42
CA CYS A 75 13.68 9.41 0.24
C CYS A 75 13.49 10.72 1.01
N MET A 76 14.50 11.16 1.73
CA MET A 76 14.47 12.45 2.44
C MET A 76 14.40 13.64 1.49
N TYR A 77 15.11 13.57 0.35
CA TYR A 77 15.04 14.59 -0.70
C TYR A 77 13.62 14.67 -1.32
N GLU A 78 13.03 13.51 -1.65
CA GLU A 78 11.65 13.43 -2.18
C GLU A 78 10.62 13.96 -1.19
N LEU A 79 10.77 13.62 0.10
CA LEU A 79 9.92 14.12 1.15
C LEU A 79 9.96 15.65 1.20
N LYS A 80 11.17 16.23 1.20
CA LYS A 80 11.37 17.70 1.19
C LYS A 80 10.72 18.35 -0.04
N ARG A 81 10.83 17.72 -1.21
CA ARG A 81 10.27 18.23 -2.46
C ARG A 81 8.73 18.22 -2.48
N LYS A 82 8.13 17.25 -1.76
CA LYS A 82 6.67 17.11 -1.66
C LYS A 82 6.03 17.94 -0.56
N ILE A 83 6.82 18.68 0.23
CA ILE A 83 6.27 19.59 1.23
C ILE A 83 5.54 20.72 0.50
N GLY A 84 4.24 20.85 0.75
CA GLY A 84 3.36 21.83 0.10
C GLY A 84 2.56 21.29 -1.09
N ASP A 85 2.83 20.05 -1.54
CA ASP A 85 2.01 19.39 -2.56
C ASP A 85 0.79 18.71 -1.93
N ASP A 86 -0.30 18.64 -2.67
CA ASP A 86 -1.50 17.90 -2.27
C ASP A 86 -1.27 16.40 -2.34
N ILE A 87 -1.75 15.69 -1.34
CA ILE A 87 -1.76 14.23 -1.31
C ILE A 87 -3.21 13.76 -1.41
N TYR A 88 -3.52 13.04 -2.48
CA TYR A 88 -4.84 12.48 -2.68
C TYR A 88 -4.95 11.09 -2.06
N MET A 89 -5.99 10.91 -1.26
CA MET A 89 -6.31 9.63 -0.62
C MET A 89 -7.70 9.18 -1.04
N TYR A 90 -7.82 7.92 -1.42
CA TYR A 90 -9.09 7.30 -1.78
C TYR A 90 -9.45 6.26 -0.74
N PHE A 91 -10.61 6.42 -0.13
CA PHE A 91 -11.11 5.54 0.91
C PHE A 91 -12.10 4.55 0.31
N GLY A 92 -11.91 3.27 0.59
CA GLY A 92 -12.86 2.23 0.22
C GLY A 92 -13.97 2.06 1.24
N SER A 93 -14.82 1.07 1.01
CA SER A 93 -15.82 0.67 1.99
C SER A 93 -15.18 -0.15 3.12
N LEU A 94 -15.70 0.03 4.33
CA LEU A 94 -15.28 -0.78 5.47
C LEU A 94 -15.58 -2.26 5.19
N ILE A 95 -14.57 -3.12 5.33
CA ILE A 95 -14.67 -4.56 5.14
C ILE A 95 -14.88 -5.20 6.52
N PRO A 96 -16.08 -5.75 6.81
CA PRO A 96 -16.32 -6.44 8.07
C PRO A 96 -15.44 -7.68 8.21
N TYR A 97 -15.04 -8.00 9.43
CA TYR A 97 -14.26 -9.20 9.74
C TYR A 97 -14.92 -10.49 9.22
N GLU A 98 -16.24 -10.59 9.32
CA GLU A 98 -17.03 -11.75 8.90
C GLU A 98 -16.85 -12.06 7.41
N ASN A 99 -16.68 -11.04 6.58
CA ASN A 99 -16.43 -11.21 5.15
C ASN A 99 -15.04 -11.80 4.89
N LEU A 100 -14.05 -11.43 5.68
CA LEU A 100 -12.69 -11.95 5.57
C LEU A 100 -12.60 -13.40 6.04
N VAL A 101 -13.30 -13.76 7.11
CA VAL A 101 -13.38 -15.15 7.60
C VAL A 101 -13.96 -16.10 6.55
N LYS A 102 -14.98 -15.67 5.81
CA LYS A 102 -15.60 -16.48 4.74
C LYS A 102 -14.62 -16.87 3.63
N ILE A 103 -13.57 -16.08 3.39
CA ILE A 103 -12.52 -16.40 2.41
C ILE A 103 -11.69 -17.60 2.89
N GLY A 104 -11.46 -17.73 4.20
CA GLY A 104 -10.88 -18.90 4.87
C GLY A 104 -9.36 -19.05 4.71
N ASP A 105 -8.77 -18.61 3.62
CA ASP A 105 -7.34 -18.74 3.32
C ASP A 105 -6.60 -17.42 3.49
N ILE A 106 -5.52 -17.41 4.28
CA ILE A 106 -4.74 -16.20 4.62
C ILE A 106 -4.14 -15.54 3.37
N LYS A 107 -3.66 -16.33 2.42
CA LYS A 107 -3.08 -15.82 1.18
C LYS A 107 -4.15 -15.16 0.31
N LYS A 108 -5.32 -15.79 0.20
CA LYS A 108 -6.47 -15.24 -0.52
C LYS A 108 -7.00 -13.97 0.14
N ILE A 109 -7.05 -13.91 1.47
CA ILE A 109 -7.43 -12.69 2.21
C ILE A 109 -6.43 -11.56 1.89
N THR A 110 -5.13 -11.85 1.92
CA THR A 110 -4.09 -10.86 1.61
C THR A 110 -4.23 -10.33 0.18
N GLN A 111 -4.48 -11.21 -0.78
CA GLN A 111 -4.72 -10.83 -2.18
C GLN A 111 -6.00 -10.01 -2.34
N TYR A 112 -7.08 -10.41 -1.68
CA TYR A 112 -8.34 -9.68 -1.69
C TYR A 112 -8.18 -8.26 -1.15
N LEU A 113 -7.54 -8.09 0.00
CA LEU A 113 -7.28 -6.78 0.59
C LEU A 113 -6.42 -5.91 -0.34
N ARG A 114 -5.39 -6.49 -0.95
CA ARG A 114 -4.54 -5.79 -1.91
C ARG A 114 -5.33 -5.33 -3.13
N LEU A 115 -6.07 -6.23 -3.78
CA LEU A 115 -6.86 -5.90 -4.98
C LEU A 115 -7.94 -4.86 -4.67
N THR A 116 -8.63 -4.99 -3.53
CA THR A 116 -9.63 -4.01 -3.11
C THR A 116 -9.01 -2.62 -2.89
N THR A 117 -7.82 -2.56 -2.32
CA THR A 117 -7.11 -1.28 -2.13
C THR A 117 -6.68 -0.68 -3.46
N TYR A 118 -6.11 -1.47 -4.38
CA TYR A 118 -5.69 -0.98 -5.69
C TYR A 118 -6.86 -0.62 -6.61
N SER A 119 -8.02 -1.25 -6.45
CA SER A 119 -9.22 -0.87 -7.20
C SER A 119 -9.75 0.54 -6.87
N LEU A 120 -9.28 1.14 -5.78
CA LEU A 120 -9.57 2.53 -5.45
C LEU A 120 -8.76 3.54 -6.27
N ASP A 121 -7.73 3.08 -6.98
CA ASP A 121 -6.97 3.92 -7.90
C ASP A 121 -7.87 4.39 -9.05
N PRO A 122 -8.07 5.70 -9.26
CA PRO A 122 -8.93 6.22 -10.34
C PRO A 122 -8.51 5.78 -11.75
N GLN A 123 -7.25 5.38 -11.90
CA GLN A 123 -6.71 4.92 -13.18
C GLN A 123 -6.75 3.39 -13.33
N PHE A 124 -7.17 2.66 -12.31
CA PHE A 124 -7.21 1.19 -12.34
C PHE A 124 -8.24 0.66 -13.37
N ASN A 125 -9.34 1.37 -13.55
CA ASN A 125 -10.43 0.97 -14.44
C ASN A 125 -10.31 1.54 -15.87
N ASN A 126 -9.24 2.27 -16.18
CA ASN A 126 -9.04 2.90 -17.50
C ASN A 126 -8.08 2.13 -18.42
N ASN A 127 -7.77 0.87 -18.11
CA ASN A 127 -6.96 -0.04 -18.94
C ASN A 127 -7.75 -1.26 -19.37
#